data_242107c1fe55a9c1618019ec512b2527
#
_entry.id   242107c1fe55a9c1618019ec512b2527
#
_cell.length_a   1.000
_cell.length_b   1.000
_cell.length_c   1.000
_cell.angle_alpha   90.00
_cell.angle_beta   90.00
_cell.angle_gamma   90.00
#
_symmetry.space_group_name_H-M   'P 1'
#
loop_
_entity.id
_entity.type
_entity.pdbx_description
1 polymer ?
#
loop_
_entity_poly.entity_id
_entity_poly.type
_entity_poly.pdbx_seq_one_letter_code
_entity_poly.pdbx_strand_id
1 'polypeptide(L)'
;MKNSIISNTISKSALNVFNIIVPLLIYPYIYRIFSANTVGKMDYATTIFTYFSLVGLLGIYNYGLREIARKRDSKEEINYIFKNLFVLGVISNIVVFIIYFLFVYYTINDSVLKKIMYVQGFGIIGQILYIEWINEAFEDYKFITLKTIAIRVFSLCAVFLFIKNDGDYYKYVAITTATVVVN
;
A
#
# COMPACT_ATOMS: atom_id res chain seq x y z
N MET A 1 -22.46 -16.80 -15.83
CA MET A 1 -22.20 -16.85 -14.38
C MET A 1 -21.07 -17.83 -13.99
N LYS A 2 -21.14 -19.14 -14.29
CA LYS A 2 -20.13 -20.13 -13.86
C LYS A 2 -18.69 -19.82 -14.34
N ASN A 3 -18.53 -19.39 -15.59
CA ASN A 3 -17.22 -19.02 -16.16
C ASN A 3 -16.64 -17.72 -15.54
N SER A 4 -17.48 -16.82 -15.06
CA SER A 4 -17.05 -15.61 -14.35
C SER A 4 -16.50 -15.96 -12.95
N ILE A 5 -17.14 -16.83 -12.21
CA ILE A 5 -16.70 -17.26 -10.87
C ILE A 5 -15.33 -17.94 -10.95
N ILE A 6 -15.19 -18.90 -11.88
CA ILE A 6 -13.91 -19.62 -12.07
C ILE A 6 -12.79 -18.64 -12.46
N SER A 7 -13.05 -17.73 -13.40
CA SER A 7 -12.08 -16.72 -13.82
C SER A 7 -11.67 -15.80 -12.67
N ASN A 8 -12.62 -15.36 -11.85
CA ASN A 8 -12.34 -14.50 -10.69
C ASN A 8 -11.54 -15.25 -9.61
N THR A 9 -11.87 -16.52 -9.37
CA THR A 9 -11.10 -17.35 -8.41
C THR A 9 -9.67 -17.56 -8.88
N ILE A 10 -9.45 -17.86 -10.17
CA ILE A 10 -8.11 -18.00 -10.74
C ILE A 10 -7.33 -16.69 -10.63
N SER A 11 -7.93 -15.56 -10.97
CA SER A 11 -7.30 -14.25 -10.87
C SER A 11 -6.89 -13.91 -9.42
N LYS A 12 -7.77 -14.14 -8.46
CA LYS A 12 -7.49 -13.93 -7.04
C LYS A 12 -6.38 -14.86 -6.53
N SER A 13 -6.38 -16.13 -6.94
CA SER A 13 -5.33 -17.09 -6.59
C SER A 13 -3.98 -16.70 -7.20
N ALA A 14 -3.96 -16.30 -8.47
CA ALA A 14 -2.76 -15.80 -9.14
C ALA A 14 -2.19 -14.57 -8.42
N LEU A 15 -3.04 -13.61 -8.04
CA LEU A 15 -2.65 -12.43 -7.27
C LEU A 15 -2.01 -12.82 -5.94
N ASN A 16 -2.61 -13.75 -5.19
CA ASN A 16 -2.09 -14.20 -3.91
C ASN A 16 -0.71 -14.86 -4.06
N VAL A 17 -0.54 -15.74 -5.06
CA VAL A 17 0.75 -16.37 -5.37
C VAL A 17 1.80 -15.30 -5.73
N PHE A 18 1.43 -14.33 -6.55
CA PHE A 18 2.34 -13.25 -6.96
C PHE A 18 2.74 -12.37 -5.77
N ASN A 19 1.81 -12.12 -4.84
CA ASN A 19 2.07 -11.39 -3.60
C ASN A 19 3.10 -12.06 -2.69
N ILE A 20 3.27 -13.37 -2.79
CA ILE A 20 4.29 -14.14 -2.06
C ILE A 20 5.60 -14.17 -2.84
N ILE A 21 5.55 -14.38 -4.15
CA ILE A 21 6.75 -14.55 -4.99
C ILE A 21 7.57 -13.25 -5.05
N VAL A 22 6.93 -12.09 -5.21
CA VAL A 22 7.67 -10.82 -5.37
C VAL A 22 8.54 -10.48 -4.16
N PRO A 23 8.06 -10.50 -2.91
CA PRO A 23 8.93 -10.31 -1.75
C PRO A 23 10.04 -11.36 -1.65
N LEU A 24 9.75 -12.60 -1.99
CA LEU A 24 10.71 -13.71 -1.95
C LEU A 24 11.88 -13.52 -2.93
N LEU A 25 11.67 -12.80 -4.03
CA LEU A 25 12.72 -12.39 -4.96
C LEU A 25 13.47 -11.13 -4.49
N ILE A 26 12.77 -10.17 -3.92
CA ILE A 26 13.33 -8.88 -3.52
C ILE A 26 14.18 -9.02 -2.23
N TYR A 27 13.69 -9.70 -1.19
CA TYR A 27 14.37 -9.73 0.10
C TYR A 27 15.80 -10.30 0.05
N PRO A 28 16.08 -11.45 -0.61
CA PRO A 28 17.45 -11.95 -0.69
C PRO A 28 18.40 -10.97 -1.40
N TYR A 29 17.91 -10.23 -2.40
CA TYR A 29 18.67 -9.20 -3.09
C TYR A 29 19.00 -8.02 -2.18
N ILE A 30 17.99 -7.51 -1.48
CA ILE A 30 18.10 -6.36 -0.57
C ILE A 30 19.03 -6.68 0.60
N TYR A 31 18.93 -7.87 1.21
CA TYR A 31 19.79 -8.29 2.31
C TYR A 31 21.25 -8.53 1.92
N ARG A 32 21.56 -8.63 0.63
CA ARG A 32 22.96 -8.68 0.14
C ARG A 32 23.54 -7.29 -0.08
N ILE A 33 22.72 -6.28 -0.33
CA ILE A 33 23.14 -4.92 -0.66
C ILE A 33 23.18 -4.04 0.59
N PHE A 34 22.14 -4.12 1.41
CA PHE A 34 22.03 -3.27 2.58
C PHE A 34 22.65 -3.90 3.81
N SER A 35 23.32 -3.08 4.60
CA SER A 35 23.83 -3.49 5.92
C SER A 35 22.67 -3.87 6.86
N ALA A 36 22.95 -4.76 7.81
CA ALA A 36 21.96 -5.14 8.82
C ALA A 36 21.38 -3.94 9.59
N ASN A 37 22.20 -2.91 9.81
CA ASN A 37 21.78 -1.67 10.45
C ASN A 37 20.74 -0.91 9.57
N THR A 38 21.01 -0.78 8.27
CA THR A 38 20.10 -0.12 7.31
C THR A 38 18.77 -0.88 7.22
N VAL A 39 18.82 -2.21 7.11
CA VAL A 39 17.63 -3.08 7.09
C VAL A 39 16.82 -2.91 8.38
N GLY A 40 17.46 -2.98 9.54
CA GLY A 40 16.79 -2.81 10.83
C GLY A 40 16.09 -1.44 10.96
N LYS A 41 16.70 -0.36 10.43
CA LYS A 41 16.06 0.96 10.38
C LYS A 41 14.84 0.98 9.45
N MET A 42 14.91 0.31 8.29
CA MET A 42 13.78 0.20 7.37
C MET A 42 12.62 -0.59 7.97
N ASP A 43 12.91 -1.70 8.65
CA ASP A 43 11.90 -2.55 9.30
C ASP A 43 11.23 -1.82 10.46
N TYR A 44 12.02 -1.10 11.28
CA TYR A 44 11.49 -0.25 12.34
C TYR A 44 10.55 0.83 11.78
N ALA A 45 11.01 1.55 10.75
CA ALA A 45 10.23 2.60 10.09
C ALA A 45 8.92 2.04 9.52
N THR A 46 8.99 0.87 8.85
CA THR A 46 7.82 0.20 8.25
C THR A 46 6.82 -0.24 9.33
N THR A 47 7.30 -0.71 10.47
CA THR A 47 6.44 -1.09 11.59
C THR A 47 5.66 0.12 12.12
N ILE A 48 6.35 1.22 12.39
CA ILE A 48 5.71 2.48 12.84
C ILE A 48 4.73 3.01 11.79
N PHE A 49 5.15 3.07 10.51
CA PHE A 49 4.28 3.46 9.41
C PHE A 49 3.00 2.61 9.36
N THR A 50 3.11 1.30 9.54
CA THR A 50 1.95 0.38 9.52
C THR A 50 0.96 0.71 10.63
N TYR A 51 1.42 0.99 11.84
CA TYR A 51 0.52 1.37 12.94
C TYR A 51 -0.25 2.66 12.64
N PHE A 52 0.43 3.69 12.15
CA PHE A 52 -0.22 4.94 11.75
C PHE A 52 -1.19 4.72 10.59
N SER A 53 -0.79 3.92 9.59
CA SER A 53 -1.63 3.56 8.44
C SER A 53 -2.93 2.88 8.85
N LEU A 54 -2.88 1.94 9.80
CA LEU A 54 -4.07 1.27 10.32
C LEU A 54 -5.05 2.26 10.97
N VAL A 55 -4.53 3.23 11.72
CA VAL A 55 -5.37 4.29 12.30
C VAL A 55 -5.95 5.18 11.21
N GLY A 56 -5.17 5.53 10.18
CA GLY A 56 -5.63 6.34 9.05
C GLY A 56 -6.76 5.72 8.24
N LEU A 57 -6.73 4.40 8.08
CA LEU A 57 -7.73 3.64 7.32
C LEU A 57 -9.08 3.50 8.04
N LEU A 58 -9.16 3.60 9.37
CA LEU A 58 -10.40 3.52 10.18
C LEU A 58 -11.35 2.36 9.82
N GLY A 59 -10.84 1.30 9.18
CA GLY A 59 -11.68 0.18 8.72
C GLY A 59 -12.57 0.51 7.50
N ILE A 60 -12.33 1.64 6.82
CA ILE A 60 -13.10 2.10 5.65
C ILE A 60 -13.16 1.01 4.58
N TYR A 61 -12.06 0.28 4.36
CA TYR A 61 -11.99 -0.80 3.39
C TYR A 61 -13.06 -1.87 3.63
N ASN A 62 -13.09 -2.45 4.83
CA ASN A 62 -14.01 -3.55 5.17
C ASN A 62 -15.47 -3.08 5.20
N TYR A 63 -15.72 -1.89 5.71
CA TYR A 63 -17.06 -1.31 5.74
C TYR A 63 -17.56 -0.97 4.33
N GLY A 64 -16.75 -0.28 3.55
CA GLY A 64 -17.08 0.12 2.18
C GLY A 64 -17.31 -1.07 1.26
N LEU A 65 -16.43 -2.09 1.32
CA LEU A 65 -16.59 -3.35 0.58
C LEU A 65 -17.95 -3.99 0.85
N ARG A 66 -18.33 -4.13 2.11
CA ARG A 66 -19.59 -4.77 2.51
C ARG A 66 -20.80 -3.95 2.11
N GLU A 67 -20.80 -2.64 2.33
CA GLU A 67 -21.94 -1.80 2.05
C GLU A 67 -22.18 -1.61 0.54
N ILE A 68 -21.13 -1.48 -0.26
CA ILE A 68 -21.29 -1.41 -1.73
C ILE A 68 -21.75 -2.76 -2.28
N ALA A 69 -21.20 -3.87 -1.79
CA ALA A 69 -21.65 -5.20 -2.22
C ALA A 69 -23.16 -5.44 -1.95
N ARG A 70 -23.68 -4.91 -0.83
CA ARG A 70 -25.12 -5.00 -0.51
C ARG A 70 -26.01 -4.13 -1.40
N LYS A 71 -25.49 -3.00 -1.87
CA LYS A 71 -26.25 -1.98 -2.58
C LYS A 71 -25.85 -1.81 -4.05
N ARG A 72 -25.22 -2.87 -4.60
CA ARG A 72 -24.63 -2.84 -5.95
C ARG A 72 -25.61 -2.49 -7.08
N ASP A 73 -26.91 -2.64 -6.84
CA ASP A 73 -27.95 -2.36 -7.84
C ASP A 73 -28.39 -0.89 -7.88
N SER A 74 -27.99 -0.08 -6.88
CA SER A 74 -28.36 1.35 -6.79
C SER A 74 -27.14 2.24 -6.91
N LYS A 75 -26.97 2.87 -8.08
CA LYS A 75 -25.87 3.82 -8.31
C LYS A 75 -25.88 5.01 -7.35
N GLU A 76 -27.07 5.49 -6.97
CA GLU A 76 -27.23 6.63 -6.06
C GLU A 76 -26.70 6.31 -4.67
N GLU A 77 -27.05 5.11 -4.13
CA GLU A 77 -26.58 4.68 -2.83
C GLU A 77 -25.08 4.41 -2.83
N ILE A 78 -24.53 3.81 -3.90
CA ILE A 78 -23.09 3.61 -4.06
C ILE A 78 -22.35 4.97 -4.03
N ASN A 79 -22.82 5.96 -4.80
CA ASN A 79 -22.20 7.27 -4.83
C ASN A 79 -22.26 7.97 -3.46
N TYR A 80 -23.38 7.84 -2.74
CA TYR A 80 -23.52 8.38 -1.40
C TYR A 80 -22.53 7.75 -0.41
N ILE A 81 -22.44 6.41 -0.40
CA ILE A 81 -21.52 5.67 0.46
C ILE A 81 -20.07 6.05 0.11
N PHE A 82 -19.73 6.04 -1.18
CA PHE A 82 -18.38 6.39 -1.63
C PHE A 82 -17.97 7.78 -1.18
N LYS A 83 -18.83 8.80 -1.45
CA LYS A 83 -18.54 10.19 -1.08
C LYS A 83 -18.27 10.34 0.42
N ASN A 84 -19.12 9.74 1.26
CA ASN A 84 -18.98 9.84 2.72
C ASN A 84 -17.71 9.14 3.22
N LEU A 85 -17.42 7.94 2.74
CA LEU A 85 -16.23 7.19 3.12
C LEU A 85 -14.95 7.85 2.60
N PHE A 86 -14.99 8.41 1.39
CA PHE A 86 -13.87 9.14 0.82
C PHE A 86 -13.53 10.39 1.64
N VAL A 87 -14.53 11.21 1.98
CA VAL A 87 -14.34 12.39 2.83
C VAL A 87 -13.80 12.00 4.21
N LEU A 88 -14.35 10.95 4.84
CA LEU A 88 -13.86 10.44 6.11
C LEU A 88 -12.40 9.99 6.00
N GLY A 89 -12.07 9.25 4.93
CA GLY A 89 -10.70 8.79 4.66
C GLY A 89 -9.72 9.94 4.45
N VAL A 90 -10.13 10.99 3.71
CA VAL A 90 -9.30 12.19 3.52
C VAL A 90 -8.99 12.86 4.86
N ILE A 91 -10.03 13.12 5.67
CA ILE A 91 -9.86 13.79 6.96
C ILE A 91 -8.97 12.96 7.89
N SER A 92 -9.27 11.66 8.02
CA SER A 92 -8.51 10.76 8.88
C SER A 92 -7.03 10.69 8.46
N ASN A 93 -6.75 10.46 7.18
CA ASN A 93 -5.37 10.34 6.69
C ASN A 93 -4.60 11.67 6.82
N ILE A 94 -5.23 12.83 6.62
CA ILE A 94 -4.58 14.13 6.85
C ILE A 94 -4.22 14.30 8.33
N VAL A 95 -5.13 14.00 9.23
CA VAL A 95 -4.86 14.09 10.67
C VAL A 95 -3.72 13.15 11.07
N VAL A 96 -3.79 11.89 10.65
CA VAL A 96 -2.75 10.90 10.93
C VAL A 96 -1.41 11.28 10.31
N PHE A 97 -1.39 11.83 9.10
CA PHE A 97 -0.19 12.34 8.46
C PHE A 97 0.48 13.42 9.29
N ILE A 98 -0.28 14.41 9.77
CA ILE A 98 0.25 15.49 10.62
C ILE A 98 0.83 14.90 11.91
N ILE A 99 0.09 14.01 12.59
CA ILE A 99 0.55 13.38 13.83
C ILE A 99 1.81 12.54 13.57
N TYR A 100 1.87 11.79 12.48
CA TYR A 100 3.03 11.00 12.10
C TYR A 100 4.28 11.88 11.89
N PHE A 101 4.16 12.98 11.16
CA PHE A 101 5.28 13.89 10.92
C PHE A 101 5.75 14.57 12.20
N LEU A 102 4.84 14.97 13.09
CA LEU A 102 5.19 15.50 14.41
C LEU A 102 5.88 14.44 15.26
N PHE A 103 5.37 13.21 15.27
CA PHE A 103 6.01 12.08 15.94
C PHE A 103 7.44 11.89 15.47
N VAL A 104 7.67 11.79 14.15
CA VAL A 104 9.01 11.62 13.58
C VAL A 104 9.91 12.80 13.93
N TYR A 105 9.39 14.01 13.87
CA TYR A 105 10.16 15.22 14.19
C TYR A 105 10.69 15.24 15.62
N TYR A 106 9.83 14.92 16.60
CA TYR A 106 10.17 15.03 18.01
C TYR A 106 10.85 13.79 18.60
N THR A 107 10.58 12.59 18.08
CA THR A 107 11.06 11.34 18.71
C THR A 107 12.28 10.74 18.02
N ILE A 108 12.49 10.99 16.73
CA ILE A 108 13.56 10.35 15.97
C ILE A 108 14.76 11.29 15.83
N ASN A 109 15.90 10.86 16.40
CA ASN A 109 17.16 11.63 16.33
C ASN A 109 18.10 11.11 15.23
N ASP A 110 18.01 9.83 14.86
CA ASP A 110 18.85 9.25 13.80
C ASP A 110 18.48 9.82 12.43
N SER A 111 19.45 10.43 11.75
CA SER A 111 19.24 11.16 10.49
C SER A 111 18.82 10.23 9.33
N VAL A 112 19.32 8.99 9.30
CA VAL A 112 18.97 7.99 8.27
C VAL A 112 17.56 7.48 8.49
N LEU A 113 17.25 7.08 9.71
CA LEU A 113 15.91 6.62 10.09
C LEU A 113 14.86 7.71 9.85
N LYS A 114 15.17 8.94 10.22
CA LYS A 114 14.30 10.11 10.02
C LYS A 114 13.95 10.33 8.55
N LYS A 115 14.94 10.24 7.65
CA LYS A 115 14.72 10.34 6.20
C LYS A 115 13.84 9.21 5.69
N ILE A 116 14.09 7.96 6.11
CA ILE A 116 13.28 6.79 5.75
C ILE A 116 11.82 7.03 6.15
N MET A 117 11.58 7.42 7.40
CA MET A 117 10.24 7.64 7.93
C MET A 117 9.53 8.79 7.22
N TYR A 118 10.20 9.88 6.91
CA TYR A 118 9.58 10.97 6.14
C TYR A 118 9.14 10.52 4.74
N VAL A 119 9.97 9.75 4.03
CA VAL A 119 9.59 9.23 2.71
C VAL A 119 8.38 8.30 2.82
N GLN A 120 8.39 7.38 3.79
CA GLN A 120 7.25 6.47 4.01
C GLN A 120 5.98 7.22 4.42
N GLY A 121 6.09 8.30 5.19
CA GLY A 121 4.96 9.12 5.63
C GLY A 121 4.08 9.63 4.49
N PHE A 122 4.65 9.90 3.31
CA PHE A 122 3.85 10.24 2.12
C PHE A 122 2.92 9.11 1.68
N GLY A 123 3.23 7.86 2.04
CA GLY A 123 2.33 6.72 1.82
C GLY A 123 0.98 6.86 2.54
N ILE A 124 0.92 7.56 3.69
CA ILE A 124 -0.34 7.82 4.42
C ILE A 124 -1.28 8.67 3.57
N ILE A 125 -0.75 9.71 2.90
CA ILE A 125 -1.56 10.51 1.96
C ILE A 125 -1.96 9.66 0.74
N GLY A 126 -1.07 8.81 0.25
CA GLY A 126 -1.38 7.89 -0.86
C GLY A 126 -2.55 6.96 -0.58
N GLN A 127 -2.75 6.56 0.67
CA GLN A 127 -3.88 5.70 1.06
C GLN A 127 -5.26 6.34 0.82
N ILE A 128 -5.35 7.67 0.70
CA ILE A 128 -6.58 8.36 0.31
C ILE A 128 -7.06 7.90 -1.07
N LEU A 129 -6.11 7.59 -1.96
CA LEU A 129 -6.39 7.12 -3.32
C LEU A 129 -6.67 5.63 -3.40
N TYR A 130 -6.53 4.89 -2.29
CA TYR A 130 -6.77 3.46 -2.25
C TYR A 130 -8.29 3.16 -2.24
N ILE A 131 -8.85 3.03 -3.43
CA ILE A 131 -10.28 2.79 -3.67
C ILE A 131 -10.57 1.37 -4.20
N GLU A 132 -9.61 0.46 -4.06
CA GLU A 132 -9.69 -0.91 -4.61
C GLU A 132 -10.86 -1.71 -4.05
N TRP A 133 -11.31 -1.39 -2.82
CA TRP A 133 -12.48 -1.99 -2.21
C TRP A 133 -13.78 -1.83 -3.04
N ILE A 134 -13.84 -0.82 -3.92
CA ILE A 134 -14.97 -0.68 -4.86
C ILE A 134 -14.90 -1.76 -5.92
N ASN A 135 -13.75 -1.94 -6.57
CA ASN A 135 -13.56 -2.96 -7.61
C ASN A 135 -13.76 -4.36 -7.02
N GLU A 136 -13.33 -4.57 -5.77
CA GLU A 136 -13.53 -5.83 -5.06
C GLU A 136 -15.02 -6.08 -4.74
N ALA A 137 -15.78 -5.04 -4.38
CA ALA A 137 -17.22 -5.14 -4.15
C ALA A 137 -18.00 -5.52 -5.42
N PHE A 138 -17.48 -5.15 -6.61
CA PHE A 138 -18.02 -5.57 -7.91
C PHE A 138 -17.41 -6.89 -8.43
N GLU A 139 -16.54 -7.53 -7.64
CA GLU A 139 -15.85 -8.78 -8.01
C GLU A 139 -14.98 -8.64 -9.28
N ASP A 140 -14.47 -7.44 -9.59
CA ASP A 140 -13.61 -7.21 -10.76
C ASP A 140 -12.15 -7.56 -10.46
N TYR A 141 -11.93 -8.83 -10.12
CA TYR A 141 -10.60 -9.34 -9.78
C TYR A 141 -9.63 -9.36 -10.96
N LYS A 142 -10.12 -9.36 -12.20
CA LYS A 142 -9.23 -9.29 -13.38
C LYS A 142 -8.49 -7.96 -13.43
N PHE A 143 -9.23 -6.87 -13.26
CA PHE A 143 -8.65 -5.53 -13.26
C PHE A 143 -7.66 -5.37 -12.10
N ILE A 144 -8.08 -5.76 -10.89
CA ILE A 144 -7.24 -5.72 -9.70
C ILE A 144 -5.94 -6.50 -9.92
N THR A 145 -6.04 -7.73 -10.40
CA THR A 145 -4.89 -8.61 -10.63
C THR A 145 -3.93 -8.02 -11.65
N LEU A 146 -4.44 -7.57 -12.81
CA LEU A 146 -3.61 -7.02 -13.87
C LEU A 146 -2.88 -5.75 -13.42
N LYS A 147 -3.61 -4.82 -12.78
CA LYS A 147 -3.06 -3.59 -12.21
C LYS A 147 -1.95 -3.89 -11.20
N THR A 148 -2.23 -4.73 -10.21
CA THR A 148 -1.28 -5.05 -9.13
C THR A 148 -0.05 -5.78 -9.66
N ILE A 149 -0.21 -6.75 -10.59
CA ILE A 149 0.94 -7.43 -11.21
C ILE A 149 1.81 -6.43 -11.97
N ALA A 150 1.21 -5.54 -12.79
CA ALA A 150 1.96 -4.55 -13.55
C ALA A 150 2.78 -3.62 -12.64
N ILE A 151 2.16 -3.09 -11.57
CA ILE A 151 2.82 -2.22 -10.59
C ILE A 151 3.98 -2.95 -9.90
N ARG A 152 3.76 -4.20 -9.47
CA ARG A 152 4.80 -4.99 -8.78
C ARG A 152 5.95 -5.39 -9.69
N VAL A 153 5.68 -5.76 -10.95
CA VAL A 153 6.75 -6.04 -11.92
C VAL A 153 7.57 -4.78 -12.18
N PHE A 154 6.90 -3.64 -12.35
CA PHE A 154 7.60 -2.36 -12.49
C PHE A 154 8.47 -2.03 -11.27
N SER A 155 7.92 -2.21 -10.07
CA SER A 155 8.65 -2.01 -8.81
C SER A 155 9.85 -2.96 -8.69
N LEU A 156 9.68 -4.24 -9.05
CA LEU A 156 10.76 -5.23 -9.07
C LEU A 156 11.90 -4.79 -10.01
N CYS A 157 11.55 -4.41 -11.24
CA CYS A 157 12.52 -3.91 -12.22
C CYS A 157 13.24 -2.65 -11.69
N ALA A 158 12.49 -1.71 -11.11
CA ALA A 158 13.06 -0.49 -10.54
C ALA A 158 14.04 -0.80 -9.40
N VAL A 159 13.71 -1.74 -8.50
CA VAL A 159 14.61 -2.16 -7.43
C VAL A 159 15.90 -2.72 -8.02
N PHE A 160 15.83 -3.66 -8.96
CA PHE A 160 17.04 -4.26 -9.56
C PHE A 160 17.88 -3.26 -10.37
N LEU A 161 17.27 -2.26 -10.98
CA LEU A 161 17.97 -1.26 -11.77
C LEU A 161 18.65 -0.19 -10.93
N PHE A 162 17.95 0.32 -9.90
CA PHE A 162 18.36 1.52 -9.16
C PHE A 162 19.04 1.25 -7.82
N ILE A 163 18.88 0.05 -7.25
CA ILE A 163 19.46 -0.26 -5.94
C ILE A 163 20.73 -1.08 -6.14
N LYS A 164 21.87 -0.48 -5.87
CA LYS A 164 23.19 -1.11 -6.08
C LYS A 164 24.08 -1.06 -4.84
N ASN A 165 23.89 -0.10 -3.95
CA ASN A 165 24.72 0.17 -2.80
C ASN A 165 23.89 0.40 -1.54
N ASP A 166 24.49 0.27 -0.35
CA ASP A 166 23.82 0.54 0.93
C ASP A 166 23.26 1.97 1.01
N GLY A 167 23.92 2.95 0.37
CA GLY A 167 23.44 4.33 0.28
C GLY A 167 22.16 4.54 -0.53
N ASP A 168 21.73 3.55 -1.33
CA ASP A 168 20.50 3.64 -2.15
C ASP A 168 19.22 3.32 -1.34
N TYR A 169 19.31 3.18 -0.01
CA TYR A 169 18.17 2.87 0.86
C TYR A 169 16.99 3.84 0.65
N TYR A 170 17.26 5.12 0.43
CA TYR A 170 16.22 6.12 0.20
C TYR A 170 15.47 5.89 -1.13
N LYS A 171 16.16 5.42 -2.19
CA LYS A 171 15.53 5.04 -3.45
C LYS A 171 14.63 3.83 -3.26
N TYR A 172 15.11 2.82 -2.52
CA TYR A 172 14.31 1.64 -2.21
C TYR A 172 13.03 2.00 -1.47
N VAL A 173 13.14 2.82 -0.42
CA VAL A 173 11.99 3.29 0.35
C VAL A 173 11.03 4.10 -0.54
N ALA A 174 11.55 4.96 -1.41
CA ALA A 174 10.72 5.74 -2.35
C ALA A 174 9.98 4.84 -3.34
N ILE A 175 10.64 3.82 -3.93
CA ILE A 175 10.02 2.86 -4.86
C ILE A 175 8.91 2.08 -4.14
N THR A 176 9.18 1.57 -2.94
CA THR A 176 8.19 0.79 -2.17
C THR A 176 7.02 1.65 -1.73
N THR A 177 7.25 2.89 -1.27
CA THR A 177 6.18 3.83 -0.93
C THR A 177 5.34 4.21 -2.15
N ALA A 178 5.97 4.51 -3.28
CA ALA A 178 5.26 4.78 -4.54
C ALA A 178 4.40 3.57 -4.97
N THR A 179 4.91 2.35 -4.80
CA THR A 179 4.15 1.12 -5.08
C THR A 179 2.88 1.03 -4.23
N VAL A 180 2.96 1.40 -2.95
CA VAL A 180 1.79 1.44 -2.05
C VAL A 180 0.79 2.51 -2.49
N VAL A 181 1.26 3.69 -2.90
CA VAL A 181 0.40 4.81 -3.33
C VAL A 181 -0.35 4.51 -4.63
N VAL A 182 0.31 3.83 -5.58
CA VAL A 182 -0.26 3.56 -6.92
C VAL A 182 -1.12 2.29 -6.94
N ASN A 183 -0.93 1.38 -5.98
CA ASN A 183 -1.70 0.13 -5.88
C ASN A 183 -3.07 0.35 -5.27
#